data_18e7dc1e3de52c689c2519896a12f994
#
_entry.id   18e7dc1e3de52c689c2519896a12f994
#
_cell.length_a   1.000
_cell.length_b   1.000
_cell.length_c   1.000
_cell.angle_alpha   90.00
_cell.angle_beta   90.00
_cell.angle_gamma   90.00
#
_symmetry.space_group_name_H-M   'P 1'
#
loop_
_entity.id
_entity.type
_entity.pdbx_description
1 polymer ?
#
loop_
_entity_poly.entity_id
_entity_poly.type
_entity_poly.pdbx_seq_one_letter_code
_entity_poly.pdbx_strand_id
1 'polypeptide(L)'
;MLSAAARARLTVVLVGARNPQNIGAAARAMHDFGFSDLRIANDFAAPFEAAQLEAKSAVAAESVMQNARRYDSLSEAIADCHLIVGTTAVGERELTQPIVPLQQAAPQILAALESTPSEPSALEPKPSPSVALLFGSEKTGLTNDQLSHCSLLTTIPLHAPAGSRHLSMNLGQAVAVCLYELTRAGLEGARELPVLHEAPATSADRERLAELLLEVMNSTGYTRRYPHNANELVVRQLVQQLGATHRESMTWMGILRQFLLRDKK
;
A
#
# COMPACT_ATOMS: atom_id res chain seq x y z
N MET A 1 9.47 -18.22 -10.32
CA MET A 1 9.99 -17.71 -9.02
C MET A 1 10.20 -16.21 -9.17
N LEU A 2 9.72 -15.38 -8.23
CA LEU A 2 9.97 -13.94 -8.23
C LEU A 2 11.48 -13.64 -8.37
N SER A 3 11.84 -12.75 -9.29
CA SER A 3 13.23 -12.29 -9.44
C SER A 3 13.67 -11.44 -8.24
N ALA A 4 14.98 -11.32 -8.02
CA ALA A 4 15.51 -10.42 -6.98
C ALA A 4 15.06 -8.96 -7.22
N ALA A 5 15.03 -8.52 -8.49
CA ALA A 5 14.54 -7.20 -8.87
C ALA A 5 13.05 -6.99 -8.56
N ALA A 6 12.20 -7.99 -8.76
CA ALA A 6 10.78 -7.94 -8.39
C ALA A 6 10.59 -7.87 -6.87
N ARG A 7 11.35 -8.67 -6.10
CA ARG A 7 11.30 -8.63 -4.63
C ARG A 7 11.73 -7.29 -4.06
N ALA A 8 12.76 -6.64 -4.65
CA ALA A 8 13.22 -5.32 -4.25
C ALA A 8 12.18 -4.20 -4.47
N ARG A 9 11.12 -4.48 -5.25
CA ARG A 9 10.03 -3.53 -5.53
C ARG A 9 8.80 -3.75 -4.63
N LEU A 10 8.83 -4.73 -3.74
CA LEU A 10 7.79 -4.91 -2.73
C LEU A 10 8.25 -4.33 -1.40
N THR A 11 7.49 -3.41 -0.89
CA THR A 11 7.65 -2.76 0.41
C THR A 11 6.63 -3.33 1.39
N VAL A 12 7.05 -3.77 2.55
CA VAL A 12 6.18 -4.08 3.69
C VAL A 12 6.08 -2.83 4.56
N VAL A 13 4.86 -2.35 4.81
CA VAL A 13 4.60 -1.17 5.64
C VAL A 13 3.83 -1.58 6.89
N LEU A 14 4.43 -1.39 8.05
CA LEU A 14 3.79 -1.58 9.35
C LEU A 14 3.26 -0.23 9.84
N VAL A 15 1.94 -0.11 10.00
CA VAL A 15 1.28 1.14 10.36
C VAL A 15 0.85 1.12 11.81
N GLY A 16 1.49 1.94 12.65
CA GLY A 16 1.17 2.05 14.07
C GLY A 16 1.44 0.78 14.87
N ALA A 17 2.39 -0.06 14.43
CA ALA A 17 2.79 -1.26 15.16
C ALA A 17 3.39 -0.89 16.51
N ARG A 18 2.99 -1.61 17.59
CA ARG A 18 3.36 -1.27 18.97
C ARG A 18 4.17 -2.35 19.67
N ASN A 19 4.02 -3.60 19.26
CA ASN A 19 4.72 -4.71 19.88
C ASN A 19 6.06 -4.97 19.18
N PRO A 20 7.21 -4.79 19.87
CA PRO A 20 8.52 -5.01 19.27
C PRO A 20 8.73 -6.44 18.77
N GLN A 21 8.14 -7.44 19.43
CA GLN A 21 8.22 -8.84 19.00
C GLN A 21 7.51 -9.04 17.66
N ASN A 22 6.39 -8.37 17.42
CA ASN A 22 5.66 -8.45 16.15
C ASN A 22 6.44 -7.77 15.02
N ILE A 23 7.08 -6.62 15.29
CA ILE A 23 7.95 -5.93 14.33
C ILE A 23 9.14 -6.83 13.98
N GLY A 24 9.81 -7.40 14.97
CA GLY A 24 10.92 -8.35 14.77
C GLY A 24 10.48 -9.61 14.01
N ALA A 25 9.30 -10.16 14.33
CA ALA A 25 8.74 -11.31 13.63
C ALA A 25 8.40 -11.00 12.15
N ALA A 26 7.90 -9.80 11.86
CA ALA A 26 7.67 -9.33 10.49
C ALA A 26 8.99 -9.23 9.72
N ALA A 27 10.03 -8.63 10.30
CA ALA A 27 11.34 -8.53 9.69
C ALA A 27 11.96 -9.92 9.40
N ARG A 28 11.76 -10.88 10.32
CA ARG A 28 12.19 -12.27 10.13
C ARG A 28 11.45 -12.93 8.97
N ALA A 29 10.12 -12.78 8.90
CA ALA A 29 9.34 -13.31 7.79
C ALA A 29 9.80 -12.70 6.44
N MET A 30 10.08 -11.41 6.41
CA MET A 30 10.61 -10.75 5.20
C MET A 30 11.94 -11.36 4.77
N HIS A 31 12.87 -11.53 5.71
CA HIS A 31 14.14 -12.17 5.43
C HIS A 31 13.95 -13.59 4.87
N ASP A 32 13.12 -14.42 5.52
CA ASP A 32 12.91 -15.83 5.17
C ASP A 32 12.33 -15.99 3.75
N PHE A 33 11.53 -15.02 3.28
CA PHE A 33 10.97 -14.98 1.92
C PHE A 33 11.76 -14.12 0.94
N GLY A 34 12.90 -13.53 1.36
CA GLY A 34 13.81 -12.77 0.50
C GLY A 34 13.33 -11.36 0.16
N PHE A 35 12.56 -10.72 1.04
CA PHE A 35 12.15 -9.32 0.96
C PHE A 35 12.92 -8.48 1.97
N SER A 36 13.24 -7.22 1.65
CA SER A 36 14.11 -6.38 2.47
C SER A 36 13.62 -4.96 2.73
N ASP A 37 12.69 -4.42 1.95
CA ASP A 37 12.20 -3.04 2.16
C ASP A 37 11.09 -3.00 3.22
N LEU A 38 11.50 -2.77 4.47
CA LEU A 38 10.60 -2.58 5.61
C LEU A 38 10.43 -1.08 5.89
N ARG A 39 9.19 -0.62 5.96
CA ARG A 39 8.84 0.74 6.37
C ARG A 39 7.91 0.71 7.58
N ILE A 40 8.11 1.65 8.49
CA ILE A 40 7.29 1.81 9.69
C ILE A 40 6.71 3.22 9.66
N ALA A 41 5.38 3.30 9.57
CA ALA A 41 4.64 4.56 9.53
C ALA A 41 3.93 4.82 10.87
N ASN A 42 3.93 6.07 11.32
CA ASN A 42 3.36 6.49 12.61
C ASN A 42 3.92 5.63 13.76
N ASP A 43 5.22 5.46 13.80
CA ASP A 43 5.87 4.56 14.73
C ASP A 43 6.00 5.15 16.14
N PHE A 44 6.26 4.24 17.07
CA PHE A 44 6.63 4.57 18.43
C PHE A 44 8.12 4.19 18.61
N ALA A 45 8.97 5.15 18.93
CA ALA A 45 10.43 4.95 18.99
C ALA A 45 10.84 3.75 19.87
N ALA A 46 10.25 3.60 21.05
CA ALA A 46 10.59 2.52 21.97
C ALA A 46 10.29 1.11 21.42
N PRO A 47 9.12 0.82 20.78
CA PRO A 47 8.89 -0.45 20.13
C PRO A 47 9.88 -0.76 19.01
N PHE A 48 10.28 0.22 18.23
CA PHE A 48 11.24 0.02 17.15
C PHE A 48 12.62 -0.36 17.64
N GLU A 49 13.15 0.35 18.64
CA GLU A 49 14.46 0.08 19.24
C GLU A 49 14.50 -1.31 19.90
N ALA A 50 13.44 -1.68 20.62
CA ALA A 50 13.31 -3.02 21.19
C ALA A 50 13.23 -4.11 20.11
N ALA A 51 12.55 -3.84 18.98
CA ALA A 51 12.45 -4.77 17.86
C ALA A 51 13.80 -5.03 17.19
N GLN A 52 14.70 -4.05 17.15
CA GLN A 52 16.06 -4.25 16.67
C GLN A 52 16.84 -5.27 17.52
N LEU A 53 16.61 -5.28 18.84
CA LEU A 53 17.22 -6.24 19.75
C LEU A 53 16.63 -7.65 19.57
N GLU A 54 15.32 -7.76 19.40
CA GLU A 54 14.64 -9.03 19.14
C GLU A 54 15.05 -9.64 17.79
N ALA A 55 15.23 -8.83 16.76
CA ALA A 55 15.67 -9.27 15.44
C ALA A 55 17.12 -9.83 15.46
N LYS A 56 17.97 -9.41 16.39
CA LYS A 56 19.32 -9.95 16.56
C LYS A 56 19.34 -11.44 16.94
N SER A 57 18.30 -11.95 17.54
CA SER A 57 18.16 -13.39 17.84
C SER A 57 18.00 -14.25 16.57
N ALA A 58 17.72 -13.63 15.41
CA ALA A 58 17.69 -14.26 14.10
C ALA A 58 18.75 -13.57 13.23
N VAL A 59 19.95 -14.15 13.18
CA VAL A 59 21.19 -13.59 12.59
C VAL A 59 21.02 -12.90 11.23
N ALA A 60 20.00 -13.25 10.47
CA ALA A 60 19.77 -12.70 9.15
C ALA A 60 18.67 -11.62 9.09
N ALA A 61 17.71 -11.61 10.02
CA ALA A 61 16.65 -10.58 10.08
C ALA A 61 17.20 -9.22 10.58
N GLU A 62 18.38 -9.20 11.16
CA GLU A 62 19.06 -7.98 11.58
C GLU A 62 19.24 -7.00 10.41
N SER A 63 19.59 -7.50 9.21
CA SER A 63 19.77 -6.66 8.02
C SER A 63 18.48 -5.96 7.59
N VAL A 64 17.32 -6.63 7.70
CA VAL A 64 16.02 -6.02 7.38
C VAL A 64 15.69 -4.90 8.38
N MET A 65 15.96 -5.12 9.67
CA MET A 65 15.72 -4.12 10.71
C MET A 65 16.69 -2.93 10.61
N GLN A 66 17.97 -3.16 10.30
CA GLN A 66 18.97 -2.09 10.14
C GLN A 66 18.63 -1.18 8.96
N ASN A 67 18.08 -1.73 7.88
CA ASN A 67 17.67 -0.99 6.69
C ASN A 67 16.24 -0.47 6.75
N ALA A 68 15.49 -0.77 7.82
CA ALA A 68 14.13 -0.32 7.98
C ALA A 68 14.04 1.22 8.04
N ARG A 69 13.11 1.77 7.27
CA ARG A 69 12.88 3.21 7.20
C ARG A 69 11.67 3.60 8.05
N ARG A 70 11.78 4.70 8.76
CA ARG A 70 10.73 5.23 9.63
C ARG A 70 10.14 6.50 9.03
N TYR A 71 8.82 6.65 9.14
CA TYR A 71 8.06 7.76 8.58
C TYR A 71 7.05 8.28 9.59
N ASP A 72 6.84 9.58 9.60
CA ASP A 72 5.87 10.23 10.48
C ASP A 72 4.44 9.96 10.04
N SER A 73 4.22 9.71 8.74
CA SER A 73 2.91 9.45 8.17
C SER A 73 2.90 8.25 7.21
N LEU A 74 1.69 7.66 7.03
CA LEU A 74 1.49 6.63 6.01
C LEU A 74 1.73 7.19 4.60
N SER A 75 1.24 8.40 4.32
CA SER A 75 1.38 9.03 2.99
C SER A 75 2.84 9.16 2.57
N GLU A 76 3.72 9.53 3.49
CA GLU A 76 5.17 9.57 3.23
C GLU A 76 5.75 8.18 2.99
N ALA A 77 5.31 7.20 3.81
CA ALA A 77 5.83 5.85 3.73
C ALA A 77 5.51 5.13 2.40
N ILE A 78 4.45 5.55 1.70
CA ILE A 78 3.97 4.94 0.45
C ILE A 78 4.09 5.86 -0.78
N ALA A 79 4.66 7.05 -0.63
CA ALA A 79 4.63 8.11 -1.65
C ALA A 79 5.19 7.66 -3.01
N ASP A 80 6.22 6.83 -3.01
CA ASP A 80 6.89 6.26 -4.18
C ASP A 80 6.25 4.96 -4.70
N CYS A 81 5.18 4.46 -4.05
CA CYS A 81 4.54 3.21 -4.41
C CYS A 81 3.38 3.42 -5.41
N HIS A 82 3.23 2.48 -6.34
CA HIS A 82 2.25 2.53 -7.42
C HIS A 82 0.98 1.72 -7.11
N LEU A 83 1.14 0.53 -6.52
CA LEU A 83 0.05 -0.30 -6.05
C LEU A 83 0.10 -0.38 -4.52
N ILE A 84 -0.96 0.06 -3.86
CA ILE A 84 -1.08 0.02 -2.41
C ILE A 84 -2.09 -1.05 -2.04
N VAL A 85 -1.64 -2.07 -1.33
CA VAL A 85 -2.46 -3.22 -0.92
C VAL A 85 -2.65 -3.19 0.59
N GLY A 86 -3.87 -2.97 1.04
CA GLY A 86 -4.22 -2.99 2.46
C GLY A 86 -4.65 -4.39 2.90
N THR A 87 -4.10 -4.86 4.02
CA THR A 87 -4.57 -6.10 4.65
C THR A 87 -5.65 -5.79 5.69
N THR A 88 -6.74 -6.54 5.67
CA THR A 88 -7.83 -6.38 6.64
C THR A 88 -8.45 -7.73 6.99
N ALA A 89 -8.90 -7.86 8.24
CA ALA A 89 -9.79 -8.95 8.60
C ALA A 89 -11.22 -8.62 8.12
N VAL A 90 -11.94 -9.62 7.64
CA VAL A 90 -13.36 -9.47 7.31
C VAL A 90 -14.14 -9.28 8.61
N GLY A 91 -14.72 -8.12 8.80
CA GLY A 91 -15.52 -7.74 9.97
C GLY A 91 -16.69 -6.84 9.58
N GLU A 92 -17.47 -6.35 10.57
CA GLU A 92 -18.63 -5.47 10.37
C GLU A 92 -18.27 -4.03 9.90
N ARG A 93 -17.22 -3.88 9.08
CA ARG A 93 -16.82 -2.58 8.54
C ARG A 93 -17.53 -2.32 7.23
N GLU A 94 -18.16 -1.17 7.11
CA GLU A 94 -18.63 -0.64 5.82
C GLU A 94 -17.40 -0.18 5.02
N LEU A 95 -16.85 -1.09 4.21
CA LEU A 95 -15.78 -0.79 3.29
C LEU A 95 -16.36 -0.52 1.92
N THR A 96 -15.96 0.57 1.30
CA THR A 96 -16.41 0.94 -0.04
C THR A 96 -15.63 0.21 -1.13
N GLN A 97 -14.44 -0.31 -0.81
CA GLN A 97 -13.59 -1.07 -1.73
C GLN A 97 -13.86 -2.57 -1.59
N PRO A 98 -13.82 -3.32 -2.70
CA PRO A 98 -13.94 -4.77 -2.65
C PRO A 98 -12.75 -5.39 -1.91
N ILE A 99 -13.05 -6.31 -0.99
CA ILE A 99 -12.03 -7.13 -0.34
C ILE A 99 -11.94 -8.44 -1.10
N VAL A 100 -10.74 -8.78 -1.54
CA VAL A 100 -10.49 -10.07 -2.20
C VAL A 100 -9.65 -10.98 -1.32
N PRO A 101 -9.89 -12.29 -1.34
CA PRO A 101 -9.00 -13.25 -0.67
C PRO A 101 -7.56 -13.12 -1.17
N LEU A 102 -6.59 -13.39 -0.29
CA LEU A 102 -5.18 -13.27 -0.60
C LEU A 102 -4.75 -14.03 -1.86
N GLN A 103 -5.33 -15.21 -2.10
CA GLN A 103 -5.06 -16.01 -3.30
C GLN A 103 -5.48 -15.31 -4.61
N GLN A 104 -6.46 -14.39 -4.53
CA GLN A 104 -6.92 -13.61 -5.69
C GLN A 104 -6.13 -12.29 -5.80
N ALA A 105 -5.64 -11.75 -4.69
CA ALA A 105 -4.80 -10.56 -4.68
C ALA A 105 -3.37 -10.87 -5.17
N ALA A 106 -2.82 -12.03 -4.83
CA ALA A 106 -1.45 -12.40 -5.14
C ALA A 106 -1.10 -12.29 -6.64
N PRO A 107 -1.90 -12.80 -7.61
CA PRO A 107 -1.63 -12.62 -9.02
C PRO A 107 -1.58 -11.15 -9.47
N GLN A 108 -2.41 -10.27 -8.90
CA GLN A 108 -2.42 -8.84 -9.23
C GLN A 108 -1.16 -8.15 -8.70
N ILE A 109 -0.74 -8.49 -7.48
CA ILE A 109 0.51 -8.00 -6.87
C ILE A 109 1.71 -8.44 -7.69
N LEU A 110 1.76 -9.74 -8.08
CA LEU A 110 2.83 -10.29 -8.90
C LEU A 110 2.88 -9.62 -10.27
N ALA A 111 1.73 -9.40 -10.91
CA ALA A 111 1.64 -8.69 -12.18
C ALA A 111 2.25 -7.29 -12.08
N ALA A 112 1.96 -6.55 -11.01
CA ALA A 112 2.55 -5.24 -10.78
C ALA A 112 4.07 -5.29 -10.53
N LEU A 113 4.55 -6.32 -9.79
CA LEU A 113 5.98 -6.50 -9.51
C LEU A 113 6.79 -6.98 -10.73
N GLU A 114 6.17 -7.70 -11.67
CA GLU A 114 6.84 -8.23 -12.85
C GLU A 114 6.68 -7.33 -14.07
N SER A 115 5.78 -6.33 -14.01
CA SER A 115 5.63 -5.37 -15.10
C SER A 115 6.93 -4.58 -15.27
N THR A 116 7.46 -4.62 -16.48
CA THR A 116 8.57 -3.77 -16.92
C THR A 116 7.99 -2.61 -17.73
N PRO A 117 8.49 -1.39 -17.57
CA PRO A 117 8.09 -0.30 -18.46
C PRO A 117 8.44 -0.71 -19.91
N SER A 118 7.46 -0.61 -20.80
CA SER A 118 7.70 -0.77 -22.24
C SER A 118 8.61 0.36 -22.69
N GLU A 119 9.81 -0.01 -23.17
CA GLU A 119 10.88 0.79 -23.77
C GLU A 119 11.42 1.96 -22.92
N PRO A 120 12.72 2.01 -22.69
CA PRO A 120 13.35 3.19 -22.11
C PRO A 120 13.23 4.33 -23.13
N SER A 121 12.39 5.32 -22.84
CA SER A 121 12.48 6.61 -23.51
C SER A 121 13.88 7.14 -23.23
N ALA A 122 14.63 7.51 -24.29
CA ALA A 122 16.01 7.99 -24.21
C ALA A 122 16.18 9.26 -23.35
N LEU A 123 15.09 9.84 -22.84
CA LEU A 123 15.09 11.09 -22.09
C LEU A 123 14.90 10.93 -20.57
N GLU A 124 14.24 9.86 -20.08
CA GLU A 124 14.17 9.57 -18.63
C GLU A 124 13.90 8.08 -18.39
N PRO A 125 14.67 7.40 -17.51
CA PRO A 125 14.38 6.03 -17.12
C PRO A 125 13.08 6.03 -16.29
N LYS A 126 12.00 5.47 -16.85
CA LYS A 126 10.76 5.28 -16.08
C LYS A 126 10.99 4.28 -14.95
N PRO A 127 10.74 4.64 -13.69
CA PRO A 127 10.86 3.70 -12.59
C PRO A 127 9.88 2.53 -12.78
N SER A 128 10.36 1.32 -12.53
CA SER A 128 9.48 0.13 -12.53
C SER A 128 8.46 0.25 -11.39
N PRO A 129 7.21 -0.17 -11.61
CA PRO A 129 6.18 -0.09 -10.58
C PRO A 129 6.57 -0.79 -9.29
N SER A 130 6.32 -0.14 -8.16
CA SER A 130 6.56 -0.65 -6.80
C SER A 130 5.23 -0.90 -6.09
N VAL A 131 5.22 -1.88 -5.19
CA VAL A 131 4.03 -2.30 -4.44
C VAL A 131 4.28 -2.11 -2.95
N ALA A 132 3.33 -1.49 -2.25
CA ALA A 132 3.29 -1.44 -0.81
C ALA A 132 2.23 -2.42 -0.27
N LEU A 133 2.63 -3.29 0.63
CA LEU A 133 1.75 -4.19 1.36
C LEU A 133 1.62 -3.69 2.81
N LEU A 134 0.44 -3.19 3.16
CA LEU A 134 0.16 -2.50 4.42
C LEU A 134 -0.41 -3.44 5.47
N PHE A 135 0.14 -3.37 6.66
CA PHE A 135 -0.34 -4.05 7.86
C PHE A 135 -0.59 -3.02 8.96
N GLY A 136 -1.80 -3.01 9.51
CA GLY A 136 -2.19 -2.09 10.56
C GLY A 136 -1.73 -2.52 11.97
N SER A 137 -2.07 -1.71 12.97
CA SER A 137 -1.75 -2.00 14.36
C SER A 137 -2.41 -3.28 14.85
N GLU A 138 -1.81 -3.93 15.82
CA GLU A 138 -2.28 -5.21 16.38
C GLU A 138 -3.67 -5.10 17.01
N LYS A 139 -4.02 -3.92 17.51
CA LYS A 139 -5.27 -3.68 18.23
C LYS A 139 -6.45 -3.39 17.32
N THR A 140 -6.24 -2.58 16.29
CA THR A 140 -7.33 -2.03 15.46
C THR A 140 -7.20 -2.37 13.98
N GLY A 141 -6.06 -2.91 13.55
CA GLY A 141 -5.75 -3.03 12.12
C GLY A 141 -5.54 -1.65 11.48
N LEU A 142 -5.75 -1.56 10.18
CA LEU A 142 -5.76 -0.30 9.43
C LEU A 142 -7.08 0.45 9.70
N THR A 143 -7.03 1.75 9.87
CA THR A 143 -8.21 2.62 9.96
C THR A 143 -8.86 2.83 8.59
N ASN A 144 -10.09 3.35 8.54
CA ASN A 144 -10.75 3.66 7.27
C ASN A 144 -9.98 4.73 6.48
N ASP A 145 -9.37 5.69 7.16
CA ASP A 145 -8.49 6.67 6.53
C ASP A 145 -7.27 5.98 5.89
N GLN A 146 -6.57 5.10 6.62
CA GLN A 146 -5.44 4.33 6.09
C GLN A 146 -5.85 3.41 4.93
N LEU A 147 -7.02 2.78 5.01
CA LEU A 147 -7.57 1.95 3.93
C LEU A 147 -7.94 2.77 2.68
N SER A 148 -8.27 4.05 2.82
CA SER A 148 -8.59 4.93 1.69
C SER A 148 -7.40 5.19 0.76
N HIS A 149 -6.16 4.99 1.23
CA HIS A 149 -4.96 5.05 0.39
C HIS A 149 -4.76 3.78 -0.45
N CYS A 150 -5.47 2.69 -0.13
CA CYS A 150 -5.26 1.42 -0.79
C CYS A 150 -6.00 1.34 -2.13
N SER A 151 -5.31 0.83 -3.15
CA SER A 151 -5.90 0.51 -4.46
C SER A 151 -6.57 -0.86 -4.44
N LEU A 152 -6.13 -1.76 -3.55
CA LEU A 152 -6.62 -3.12 -3.39
C LEU A 152 -6.68 -3.46 -1.91
N LEU A 153 -7.77 -4.11 -1.49
CA LEU A 153 -7.87 -4.68 -0.14
C LEU A 153 -7.82 -6.20 -0.22
N THR A 154 -7.08 -6.80 0.69
CA THR A 154 -6.98 -8.26 0.77
C THR A 154 -7.21 -8.77 2.18
N THR A 155 -7.72 -9.98 2.27
CA THR A 155 -7.91 -10.69 3.53
C THR A 155 -7.28 -12.08 3.47
N ILE A 156 -6.71 -12.50 4.60
CA ILE A 156 -6.30 -13.89 4.81
C ILE A 156 -7.54 -14.66 5.31
N PRO A 157 -8.01 -15.69 4.59
CA PRO A 157 -9.14 -16.50 5.07
C PRO A 157 -8.79 -17.18 6.40
N LEU A 158 -9.56 -16.89 7.44
CA LEU A 158 -9.39 -17.48 8.77
C LEU A 158 -10.62 -18.31 9.13
N HIS A 159 -10.41 -19.38 9.89
CA HIS A 159 -11.52 -20.11 10.51
C HIS A 159 -12.17 -19.24 11.59
N ALA A 160 -13.46 -19.00 11.44
CA ALA A 160 -14.28 -18.27 12.42
C ALA A 160 -15.09 -19.26 13.27
N PRO A 161 -14.73 -19.54 14.51
CA PRO A 161 -15.62 -20.25 15.42
C PRO A 161 -16.94 -19.48 15.58
N ALA A 162 -18.06 -20.20 15.70
CA ALA A 162 -19.38 -19.57 15.89
C ALA A 162 -19.34 -18.63 17.10
N GLY A 163 -19.75 -17.37 16.90
CA GLY A 163 -19.76 -16.33 17.94
C GLY A 163 -18.46 -15.53 18.09
N SER A 164 -17.43 -15.78 17.28
CA SER A 164 -16.23 -14.94 17.28
C SER A 164 -16.51 -13.59 16.65
N ARG A 165 -16.38 -12.52 17.43
CA ARG A 165 -16.60 -11.14 16.95
C ARG A 165 -15.39 -10.52 16.27
N HIS A 166 -14.19 -11.04 16.54
CA HIS A 166 -12.95 -10.48 16.01
C HIS A 166 -12.01 -11.59 15.56
N LEU A 167 -11.85 -11.70 14.25
CA LEU A 167 -10.84 -12.56 13.64
C LEU A 167 -9.61 -11.70 13.38
N SER A 168 -8.54 -11.93 14.12
CA SER A 168 -7.26 -11.28 13.88
C SER A 168 -6.14 -12.30 13.91
N MET A 169 -5.22 -12.18 12.96
CA MET A 169 -3.97 -12.91 12.97
C MET A 169 -2.88 -12.05 13.62
N ASN A 170 -1.93 -12.68 14.31
CA ASN A 170 -0.75 -11.97 14.79
C ASN A 170 -0.05 -11.27 13.62
N LEU A 171 0.45 -10.05 13.85
CA LEU A 171 1.04 -9.20 12.81
C LEU A 171 2.19 -9.91 12.05
N GLY A 172 3.14 -10.50 12.78
CA GLY A 172 4.24 -11.23 12.14
C GLY A 172 3.78 -12.45 11.35
N GLN A 173 2.76 -13.16 11.84
CA GLN A 173 2.14 -14.27 11.11
C GLN A 173 1.42 -13.78 9.85
N ALA A 174 0.69 -12.68 9.92
CA ALA A 174 0.01 -12.09 8.75
C ALA A 174 1.01 -11.71 7.65
N VAL A 175 2.12 -11.07 8.03
CA VAL A 175 3.23 -10.77 7.10
C VAL A 175 3.76 -12.07 6.48
N ALA A 176 4.07 -13.08 7.29
CA ALA A 176 4.60 -14.35 6.80
C ALA A 176 3.67 -15.04 5.80
N VAL A 177 2.36 -15.10 6.10
CA VAL A 177 1.35 -15.72 5.22
C VAL A 177 1.23 -14.97 3.90
N CYS A 178 1.20 -13.64 3.93
CA CYS A 178 1.14 -12.84 2.71
C CYS A 178 2.38 -13.04 1.83
N LEU A 179 3.58 -13.01 2.41
CA LEU A 179 4.83 -13.20 1.67
C LEU A 179 5.00 -14.64 1.16
N TYR A 180 4.57 -15.63 1.96
CA TYR A 180 4.50 -17.03 1.52
C TYR A 180 3.62 -17.17 0.27
N GLU A 181 2.40 -16.62 0.29
CA GLU A 181 1.46 -16.73 -0.83
C GLU A 181 2.02 -16.06 -2.09
N LEU A 182 2.65 -14.90 -1.98
CA LEU A 182 3.32 -14.25 -3.11
C LEU A 182 4.46 -15.11 -3.67
N THR A 183 5.26 -15.74 -2.78
CA THR A 183 6.35 -16.62 -3.20
C THR A 183 5.81 -17.88 -3.88
N ARG A 184 4.78 -18.49 -3.30
CA ARG A 184 4.11 -19.69 -3.85
C ARG A 184 3.48 -19.41 -5.22
N ALA A 185 2.69 -18.34 -5.32
CA ALA A 185 2.04 -17.97 -6.56
C ALA A 185 3.06 -17.61 -7.67
N GLY A 186 4.20 -17.02 -7.30
CA GLY A 186 5.32 -16.77 -8.22
C GLY A 186 6.05 -18.05 -8.69
N LEU A 187 5.83 -19.18 -8.04
CA LEU A 187 6.32 -20.50 -8.53
C LEU A 187 5.38 -21.15 -9.54
N GLU A 188 4.06 -20.88 -9.43
CA GLU A 188 3.02 -21.56 -10.22
C GLU A 188 2.73 -20.90 -11.57
N GLY A 189 3.17 -19.66 -11.81
CA GLY A 189 2.70 -18.93 -12.96
C GLY A 189 3.70 -18.03 -13.68
N ALA A 190 4.33 -18.55 -14.74
CA ALA A 190 4.66 -17.68 -15.86
C ALA A 190 3.39 -17.49 -16.70
N ARG A 191 2.40 -16.72 -16.21
CA ARG A 191 1.29 -16.24 -17.04
C ARG A 191 1.79 -15.02 -17.82
N GLU A 192 1.43 -14.95 -19.11
CA GLU A 192 1.60 -13.73 -19.90
C GLU A 192 0.87 -12.59 -19.20
N LEU A 193 1.64 -11.64 -18.67
CA LEU A 193 1.12 -10.46 -17.97
C LEU A 193 0.81 -9.38 -19.00
N PRO A 194 -0.26 -8.61 -18.83
CA PRO A 194 -0.51 -7.45 -19.70
C PRO A 194 0.66 -6.49 -19.64
N VAL A 195 1.18 -6.12 -20.79
CA VAL A 195 2.21 -5.08 -20.92
C VAL A 195 1.54 -3.73 -20.60
N LEU A 196 1.93 -3.12 -19.50
CA LEU A 196 1.50 -1.76 -19.19
C LEU A 196 2.25 -0.80 -20.12
N HIS A 197 1.53 -0.16 -21.04
CA HIS A 197 2.12 0.82 -21.97
C HIS A 197 2.59 2.10 -21.25
N GLU A 198 2.02 2.43 -20.10
CA GLU A 198 2.40 3.58 -19.28
C GLU A 198 2.46 3.17 -17.80
N ALA A 199 3.39 3.79 -17.05
CA ALA A 199 3.48 3.57 -15.61
C ALA A 199 2.22 4.12 -14.91
N PRO A 200 1.62 3.36 -13.97
CA PRO A 200 0.53 3.88 -13.14
C PRO A 200 1.01 5.07 -12.31
N ALA A 201 0.09 5.93 -11.91
CA ALA A 201 0.38 7.03 -11.01
C ALA A 201 0.92 6.51 -9.66
N THR A 202 1.87 7.24 -9.07
CA THR A 202 2.34 6.95 -7.71
C THR A 202 1.27 7.32 -6.67
N SER A 203 1.45 6.88 -5.43
CA SER A 203 0.59 7.31 -4.33
C SER A 203 0.64 8.83 -4.14
N ALA A 204 1.82 9.44 -4.30
CA ALA A 204 2.00 10.89 -4.21
C ALA A 204 1.24 11.64 -5.33
N ASP A 205 1.24 11.11 -6.56
CA ASP A 205 0.47 11.71 -7.67
C ASP A 205 -1.03 11.68 -7.37
N ARG A 206 -1.53 10.56 -6.87
CA ARG A 206 -2.96 10.40 -6.53
C ARG A 206 -3.37 11.29 -5.37
N GLU A 207 -2.55 11.39 -4.33
CA GLU A 207 -2.81 12.28 -3.20
C GLU A 207 -2.86 13.74 -3.67
N ARG A 208 -1.89 14.17 -4.47
CA ARG A 208 -1.86 15.51 -5.02
C ARG A 208 -3.05 15.82 -5.92
N LEU A 209 -3.52 14.83 -6.69
CA LEU A 209 -4.71 14.96 -7.51
C LEU A 209 -5.98 15.08 -6.65
N ALA A 210 -6.07 14.32 -5.56
CA ALA A 210 -7.19 14.38 -4.61
C ALA A 210 -7.26 15.74 -3.90
N GLU A 211 -6.13 16.28 -3.45
CA GLU A 211 -6.05 17.62 -2.85
C GLU A 211 -6.56 18.70 -3.81
N LEU A 212 -6.08 18.71 -5.06
CA LEU A 212 -6.49 19.69 -6.06
C LEU A 212 -7.98 19.55 -6.42
N LEU A 213 -8.48 18.32 -6.51
CA LEU A 213 -9.89 18.08 -6.79
C LEU A 213 -10.76 18.62 -5.64
N LEU A 214 -10.39 18.37 -4.39
CA LEU A 214 -11.08 18.89 -3.22
C LEU A 214 -11.05 20.43 -3.18
N GLU A 215 -9.91 21.05 -3.52
CA GLU A 215 -9.79 22.51 -3.61
C GLU A 215 -10.76 23.09 -4.66
N VAL A 216 -10.86 22.48 -5.84
CA VAL A 216 -11.84 22.88 -6.88
C VAL A 216 -13.27 22.70 -6.39
N MET A 217 -13.60 21.58 -5.73
CA MET A 217 -14.92 21.34 -5.17
C MET A 217 -15.29 22.37 -4.10
N ASN A 218 -14.32 22.83 -3.31
CA ASN A 218 -14.50 23.90 -2.34
C ASN A 218 -14.74 25.26 -3.02
N SER A 219 -13.91 25.62 -3.99
CA SER A 219 -13.99 26.92 -4.70
C SER A 219 -15.31 27.08 -5.45
N THR A 220 -15.78 25.98 -6.09
CA THR A 220 -17.06 25.96 -6.81
C THR A 220 -18.30 25.88 -5.91
N GLY A 221 -18.11 25.71 -4.60
CA GLY A 221 -19.20 25.54 -3.63
C GLY A 221 -19.87 24.16 -3.67
N TYR A 222 -19.31 23.21 -4.42
CA TYR A 222 -19.83 21.83 -4.50
C TYR A 222 -19.86 21.14 -3.15
N THR A 223 -18.81 21.30 -2.34
CA THR A 223 -18.71 20.73 -0.98
C THR A 223 -19.84 21.23 -0.07
N ARG A 224 -20.22 22.50 -0.20
CA ARG A 224 -21.33 23.09 0.58
C ARG A 224 -22.68 22.50 0.14
N ARG A 225 -22.85 22.25 -1.15
CA ARG A 225 -24.10 21.73 -1.72
C ARG A 225 -24.24 20.23 -1.50
N TYR A 226 -23.12 19.49 -1.51
CA TYR A 226 -23.08 18.03 -1.42
C TYR A 226 -22.01 17.56 -0.43
N PRO A 227 -22.16 17.82 0.89
CA PRO A 227 -21.13 17.57 1.88
C PRO A 227 -20.78 16.07 2.04
N HIS A 228 -21.73 15.18 1.80
CA HIS A 228 -21.47 13.74 1.87
C HIS A 228 -20.57 13.22 0.74
N ASN A 229 -20.52 13.90 -0.40
CA ASN A 229 -19.76 13.49 -1.58
C ASN A 229 -18.39 14.18 -1.68
N ALA A 230 -18.04 15.04 -0.74
CA ALA A 230 -16.93 15.97 -0.87
C ALA A 230 -16.08 16.11 0.41
N ASN A 231 -15.87 14.99 1.10
CA ASN A 231 -14.84 14.90 2.15
C ASN A 231 -13.57 14.25 1.59
N GLU A 232 -12.45 14.42 2.27
CA GLU A 232 -11.14 13.91 1.84
C GLU A 232 -11.16 12.41 1.52
N LEU A 233 -11.84 11.62 2.35
CA LEU A 233 -11.91 10.18 2.21
C LEU A 233 -12.63 9.77 0.92
N VAL A 234 -13.77 10.40 0.63
CA VAL A 234 -14.56 10.13 -0.59
C VAL A 234 -13.79 10.58 -1.83
N VAL A 235 -13.15 11.75 -1.78
CA VAL A 235 -12.38 12.28 -2.92
C VAL A 235 -11.15 11.41 -3.19
N ARG A 236 -10.45 10.95 -2.16
CA ARG A 236 -9.31 10.03 -2.29
C ARG A 236 -9.74 8.71 -2.93
N GLN A 237 -10.87 8.14 -2.50
CA GLN A 237 -11.43 6.92 -3.09
C GLN A 237 -11.82 7.12 -4.56
N LEU A 238 -12.43 8.25 -4.90
CA LEU A 238 -12.77 8.60 -6.28
C LEU A 238 -11.52 8.64 -7.17
N VAL A 239 -10.45 9.28 -6.71
CA VAL A 239 -9.17 9.33 -7.43
C VAL A 239 -8.55 7.93 -7.57
N GLN A 240 -8.63 7.08 -6.55
CA GLN A 240 -8.16 5.68 -6.64
C GLN A 240 -8.90 4.91 -7.72
N GLN A 241 -10.23 5.09 -7.84
CA GLN A 241 -11.05 4.40 -8.83
C GLN A 241 -10.78 4.85 -10.28
N LEU A 242 -10.20 6.05 -10.48
CA LEU A 242 -9.82 6.50 -11.82
C LEU A 242 -8.73 5.62 -12.46
N GLY A 243 -7.91 4.94 -11.66
CA GLY A 243 -6.84 4.08 -12.16
C GLY A 243 -5.85 4.79 -13.08
N ALA A 244 -5.69 6.13 -12.93
CA ALA A 244 -4.95 6.97 -13.84
C ALA A 244 -3.46 6.62 -13.88
N THR A 245 -2.86 6.73 -15.07
CA THR A 245 -1.41 6.70 -15.26
C THR A 245 -0.77 7.97 -14.71
N HIS A 246 0.55 7.98 -14.55
CA HIS A 246 1.29 9.19 -14.16
C HIS A 246 0.97 10.36 -15.10
N ARG A 247 1.02 10.13 -16.41
CA ARG A 247 0.74 11.15 -17.42
C ARG A 247 -0.68 11.70 -17.35
N GLU A 248 -1.66 10.82 -17.16
CA GLU A 248 -3.07 11.24 -17.02
C GLU A 248 -3.27 12.04 -15.73
N SER A 249 -2.64 11.63 -14.62
CA SER A 249 -2.68 12.38 -13.36
C SER A 249 -2.09 13.78 -13.52
N MET A 250 -0.95 13.92 -14.20
CA MET A 250 -0.35 15.24 -14.51
C MET A 250 -1.28 16.11 -15.37
N THR A 251 -1.95 15.50 -16.35
CA THR A 251 -2.93 16.20 -17.20
C THR A 251 -4.13 16.69 -16.38
N TRP A 252 -4.71 15.83 -15.55
CA TRP A 252 -5.81 16.20 -14.65
C TRP A 252 -5.40 17.32 -13.68
N MET A 253 -4.23 17.22 -13.05
CA MET A 253 -3.72 18.28 -12.17
C MET A 253 -3.56 19.61 -12.91
N GLY A 254 -3.10 19.59 -14.18
CA GLY A 254 -3.02 20.78 -15.02
C GLY A 254 -4.38 21.43 -15.26
N ILE A 255 -5.39 20.64 -15.61
CA ILE A 255 -6.77 21.09 -15.81
C ILE A 255 -7.34 21.71 -14.53
N LEU A 256 -7.23 21.03 -13.39
CA LEU A 256 -7.76 21.50 -12.12
C LEU A 256 -7.11 22.82 -11.66
N ARG A 257 -5.80 22.98 -11.85
CA ARG A 257 -5.11 24.26 -11.58
C ARG A 257 -5.65 25.40 -12.44
N GLN A 258 -5.99 25.15 -13.70
CA GLN A 258 -6.58 26.19 -14.56
C GLN A 258 -7.97 26.62 -14.07
N PHE A 259 -8.78 25.71 -13.53
CA PHE A 259 -10.05 26.07 -12.89
C PHE A 259 -9.82 27.01 -11.69
N LEU A 260 -8.90 26.66 -10.79
CA LEU A 260 -8.57 27.46 -9.60
C LEU A 260 -8.03 28.86 -9.94
N LEU A 261 -7.32 29.00 -11.07
CA LEU A 261 -6.83 30.30 -11.54
C LEU A 261 -7.93 31.19 -12.11
N ARG A 262 -9.00 30.62 -12.68
CA ARG A 262 -10.16 31.40 -13.19
C ARG A 262 -11.00 31.98 -12.07
N ASP A 263 -11.18 31.27 -10.96
CA ASP A 263 -11.98 31.74 -9.83
C ASP A 263 -11.32 32.88 -9.04
N LYS A 264 -10.03 33.16 -9.29
CA LYS A 264 -9.28 34.27 -8.65
C LYS A 264 -9.30 35.58 -9.46
N LYS A 265 -9.98 35.60 -10.61
CA LYS A 265 -10.21 36.79 -11.46
C LYS A 265 -11.68 37.23 -11.38
#